data_f387f898bab8b26048869e2a11d0a50d
#
_entry.id   f387f898bab8b26048869e2a11d0a50d
#
_cell.length_a   1.000
_cell.length_b   1.000
_cell.length_c   1.000
_cell.angle_alpha   90.00
_cell.angle_beta   90.00
_cell.angle_gamma   90.00
#
_symmetry.space_group_name_H-M   'P 1'
#
loop_
_entity.id
_entity.type
_entity.pdbx_description
1 polymer ?
#
loop_
_entity_poly.entity_id
_entity_poly.type
_entity_poly.pdbx_seq_one_letter_code
_entity_poly.pdbx_strand_id
1 'polypeptide(L)'
;MEKILIVDDNQAVLQALSLLLEIHGYQPVLASNPAEAVQAVMYQRIALVIQDMNFTADTTSGEEGKALFYQLRELNPNLPIILITAWTELESAVSLVKDGAADYLAKPWDDTKLLTSISNLLELGNALKENQHFRQRQRQQQAELSEKDLCGLVYGSHTMQRLVDMALQLAKSDVSVLITGPNGAGKDRIADIIQANSPLKDKPFIKVNAGALPQELIEAELFGAEAGAYTGNNARRAGRFEAADGGTLFLDEIGNLPLSGQIKLLRVLQTGEFERLGSTTTQKVKVRLISATNADLQDDIQAGRFREDLYYRLNVVELSLPPLAQRPDDILPLVEHFLPGRECSLSAERALLAYSWPGNVRELENACKRANVLHPVGVLEAEHFAIQGKNVPLQQSLEPGPVEIQQAMDKHKGVVAKAARELGLSRQALYRRLEKFELL
;
A
#
# COMPACT_ATOMS: atom_id res chain seq x y z
N MET A 1 -16.03 24.21 -14.47
CA MET A 1 -15.55 24.75 -15.75
C MET A 1 -14.18 25.38 -15.52
N GLU A 2 -13.21 25.06 -16.37
CA GLU A 2 -11.85 25.61 -16.30
C GLU A 2 -11.88 27.07 -16.79
N LYS A 3 -11.25 27.98 -16.01
CA LYS A 3 -11.15 29.39 -16.37
C LYS A 3 -9.95 29.65 -17.25
N ILE A 4 -10.16 30.21 -18.42
CA ILE A 4 -9.11 30.58 -19.38
C ILE A 4 -9.07 32.09 -19.50
N LEU A 5 -7.91 32.69 -19.20
CA LEU A 5 -7.69 34.13 -19.34
C LEU A 5 -7.29 34.44 -20.79
N ILE A 6 -8.00 35.38 -21.41
CA ILE A 6 -7.70 35.89 -22.73
C ILE A 6 -7.21 37.34 -22.57
N VAL A 7 -6.02 37.64 -23.08
CA VAL A 7 -5.39 38.96 -22.98
C VAL A 7 -5.10 39.48 -24.39
N ASP A 8 -5.85 40.46 -24.83
CA ASP A 8 -5.73 41.11 -26.14
C ASP A 8 -6.32 42.52 -26.05
N ASP A 9 -5.74 43.56 -26.64
CA ASP A 9 -6.26 44.92 -26.67
C ASP A 9 -7.40 45.08 -27.69
N ASN A 10 -7.51 44.15 -28.63
CA ASN A 10 -8.56 44.15 -29.64
C ASN A 10 -9.84 43.50 -29.15
N GLN A 11 -10.89 44.28 -28.94
CA GLN A 11 -12.18 43.80 -28.48
C GLN A 11 -12.83 42.75 -29.39
N ALA A 12 -12.59 42.78 -30.70
CA ALA A 12 -13.12 41.79 -31.63
C ALA A 12 -12.45 40.44 -31.44
N VAL A 13 -11.14 40.40 -31.14
CA VAL A 13 -10.39 39.20 -30.82
C VAL A 13 -10.84 38.61 -29.48
N LEU A 14 -11.00 39.43 -28.46
CA LEU A 14 -11.54 39.04 -27.15
C LEU A 14 -12.91 38.37 -27.28
N GLN A 15 -13.81 38.95 -28.04
CA GLN A 15 -15.16 38.43 -28.27
C GLN A 15 -15.14 37.09 -29.06
N ALA A 16 -14.34 37.01 -30.12
CA ALA A 16 -14.22 35.80 -30.93
C ALA A 16 -13.68 34.63 -30.11
N LEU A 17 -12.60 34.83 -29.35
CA LEU A 17 -12.02 33.79 -28.48
C LEU A 17 -12.96 33.44 -27.32
N SER A 18 -13.63 34.43 -26.74
CA SER A 18 -14.64 34.18 -25.67
C SER A 18 -15.74 33.25 -26.18
N LEU A 19 -16.33 33.57 -27.31
CA LEU A 19 -17.40 32.74 -27.89
C LEU A 19 -16.90 31.32 -28.22
N LEU A 20 -15.71 31.21 -28.82
CA LEU A 20 -15.09 29.91 -29.14
C LEU A 20 -14.94 29.07 -27.88
N LEU A 21 -14.39 29.64 -26.80
CA LEU A 21 -14.18 28.92 -25.54
C LEU A 21 -15.48 28.53 -24.83
N GLU A 22 -16.47 29.42 -24.82
CA GLU A 22 -17.80 29.16 -24.23
C GLU A 22 -18.52 28.01 -24.92
N ILE A 23 -18.49 27.95 -26.25
CA ILE A 23 -19.09 26.84 -27.04
C ILE A 23 -18.46 25.49 -26.66
N HIS A 24 -17.16 25.49 -26.32
CA HIS A 24 -16.43 24.28 -25.95
C HIS A 24 -16.39 24.01 -24.43
N GLY A 25 -17.20 24.73 -23.63
CA GLY A 25 -17.41 24.44 -22.21
C GLY A 25 -16.34 25.03 -21.27
N TYR A 26 -15.51 25.95 -21.74
CA TYR A 26 -14.58 26.71 -20.90
C TYR A 26 -15.22 28.01 -20.41
N GLN A 27 -14.67 28.57 -19.33
CA GLN A 27 -15.09 29.87 -18.79
C GLN A 27 -14.04 30.93 -19.15
N PRO A 28 -14.31 31.81 -20.13
CA PRO A 28 -13.39 32.87 -20.47
C PRO A 28 -13.36 33.97 -19.40
N VAL A 29 -12.16 34.49 -19.17
CA VAL A 29 -11.89 35.69 -18.38
C VAL A 29 -11.17 36.65 -19.34
N LEU A 30 -11.68 37.89 -19.47
CA LEU A 30 -11.17 38.84 -20.45
C LEU A 30 -10.30 39.89 -19.74
N ALA A 31 -9.16 40.23 -20.36
CA ALA A 31 -8.33 41.34 -19.98
C ALA A 31 -7.91 42.12 -21.22
N SER A 32 -8.10 43.42 -21.20
CA SER A 32 -7.79 44.30 -22.35
C SER A 32 -6.38 44.90 -22.29
N ASN A 33 -5.67 44.67 -21.20
CA ASN A 33 -4.32 45.18 -20.96
C ASN A 33 -3.53 44.29 -19.96
N PRO A 34 -2.19 44.44 -19.90
CA PRO A 34 -1.35 43.66 -18.99
C PRO A 34 -1.73 43.77 -17.49
N ALA A 35 -2.16 44.97 -17.04
CA ALA A 35 -2.49 45.16 -15.64
C ALA A 35 -3.74 44.38 -15.20
N GLU A 36 -4.76 44.33 -16.04
CA GLU A 36 -5.95 43.51 -15.84
C GLU A 36 -5.60 42.00 -15.83
N ALA A 37 -4.71 41.58 -16.71
CA ALA A 37 -4.25 40.17 -16.78
C ALA A 37 -3.56 39.75 -15.48
N VAL A 38 -2.65 40.56 -14.97
CA VAL A 38 -1.96 40.32 -13.68
C VAL A 38 -2.97 40.25 -12.54
N GLN A 39 -3.94 41.17 -12.46
CA GLN A 39 -4.98 41.11 -11.46
C GLN A 39 -5.83 39.85 -11.56
N ALA A 40 -6.23 39.45 -12.76
CA ALA A 40 -7.00 38.23 -12.96
C ALA A 40 -6.25 36.99 -12.43
N VAL A 41 -4.97 36.86 -12.70
CA VAL A 41 -4.15 35.73 -12.20
C VAL A 41 -3.94 35.79 -10.69
N MET A 42 -3.82 36.97 -10.08
CA MET A 42 -3.66 37.14 -8.64
C MET A 42 -4.94 36.79 -7.86
N TYR A 43 -6.11 37.17 -8.38
CA TYR A 43 -7.37 37.04 -7.62
C TYR A 43 -8.29 35.92 -8.09
N GLN A 44 -8.01 35.29 -9.23
CA GLN A 44 -8.82 34.20 -9.76
C GLN A 44 -7.98 32.96 -10.04
N ARG A 45 -8.61 31.77 -9.94
CA ARG A 45 -8.00 30.52 -10.35
C ARG A 45 -8.04 30.38 -11.88
N ILE A 46 -7.01 30.89 -12.55
CA ILE A 46 -6.82 30.75 -14.01
C ILE A 46 -6.12 29.43 -14.28
N ALA A 47 -6.67 28.64 -15.21
CA ALA A 47 -6.13 27.32 -15.59
C ALA A 47 -5.15 27.44 -16.77
N LEU A 48 -5.35 28.41 -17.66
CA LEU A 48 -4.54 28.66 -18.85
C LEU A 48 -4.67 30.13 -19.26
N VAL A 49 -3.64 30.69 -19.85
CA VAL A 49 -3.63 32.05 -20.42
C VAL A 49 -3.44 31.96 -21.93
N ILE A 50 -4.24 32.74 -22.68
CA ILE A 50 -4.05 33.02 -24.10
C ILE A 50 -3.70 34.49 -24.17
N GLN A 51 -2.46 34.81 -24.61
CA GLN A 51 -1.91 36.15 -24.52
C GLN A 51 -1.47 36.66 -25.89
N ASP A 52 -1.92 37.86 -26.25
CA ASP A 52 -1.30 38.60 -27.40
C ASP A 52 0.09 39.11 -27.01
N MET A 53 0.93 39.23 -28.01
CA MET A 53 2.27 39.77 -27.87
C MET A 53 2.33 41.30 -27.99
N ASN A 54 1.35 41.96 -28.62
CA ASN A 54 1.30 43.40 -28.88
C ASN A 54 0.04 44.01 -28.31
N PHE A 55 0.16 44.99 -27.40
CA PHE A 55 -0.94 45.64 -26.72
C PHE A 55 -1.18 47.13 -27.12
N THR A 56 -0.35 47.70 -28.00
CA THR A 56 -0.51 49.06 -28.45
C THR A 56 -0.31 49.17 -29.95
N ALA A 57 -1.15 50.02 -30.62
CA ALA A 57 -1.21 50.14 -32.06
C ALA A 57 0.09 50.65 -32.74
N ASP A 58 1.05 51.15 -31.96
CA ASP A 58 2.26 51.81 -32.44
C ASP A 58 3.56 51.00 -32.24
N THR A 59 3.51 49.83 -31.61
CA THR A 59 4.73 49.05 -31.33
C THR A 59 4.67 47.64 -31.90
N THR A 60 5.47 47.40 -32.91
CA THR A 60 5.72 46.09 -33.51
C THR A 60 6.85 45.33 -32.78
N SER A 61 7.20 45.75 -31.54
CA SER A 61 8.36 45.21 -30.82
C SER A 61 8.09 43.98 -29.96
N GLY A 62 6.82 43.69 -29.62
CA GLY A 62 6.46 42.60 -28.73
C GLY A 62 7.01 42.68 -27.28
N GLU A 63 7.61 43.82 -26.91
CA GLU A 63 8.26 44.01 -25.59
C GLU A 63 7.25 43.96 -24.43
N GLU A 64 6.06 44.53 -24.62
CA GLU A 64 5.00 44.52 -23.60
C GLU A 64 4.46 43.10 -23.34
N GLY A 65 4.28 42.31 -24.42
CA GLY A 65 3.87 40.93 -24.33
C GLY A 65 4.93 40.05 -23.62
N LYS A 66 6.20 40.27 -23.89
CA LYS A 66 7.32 39.60 -23.20
C LYS A 66 7.32 39.96 -21.70
N ALA A 67 7.20 41.23 -21.37
CA ALA A 67 7.16 41.69 -19.99
C ALA A 67 6.01 41.03 -19.21
N LEU A 68 4.80 41.01 -19.80
CA LEU A 68 3.66 40.33 -19.21
C LEU A 68 3.89 38.84 -19.02
N PHE A 69 4.43 38.13 -20.02
CA PHE A 69 4.76 36.72 -19.93
C PHE A 69 5.65 36.42 -18.72
N TYR A 70 6.74 37.17 -18.54
CA TYR A 70 7.62 36.97 -17.40
C TYR A 70 6.94 37.29 -16.06
N GLN A 71 6.14 38.35 -15.97
CA GLN A 71 5.37 38.67 -14.78
C GLN A 71 4.39 37.55 -14.40
N LEU A 72 3.67 37.01 -15.36
CA LEU A 72 2.73 35.89 -15.12
C LEU A 72 3.47 34.62 -14.67
N ARG A 73 4.67 34.38 -15.22
CA ARG A 73 5.53 33.24 -14.82
C ARG A 73 6.12 33.41 -13.42
N GLU A 74 6.44 34.62 -12.99
CA GLU A 74 6.84 34.88 -11.60
C GLU A 74 5.69 34.63 -10.62
N LEU A 75 4.46 35.02 -10.96
CA LEU A 75 3.28 34.79 -10.13
C LEU A 75 2.90 33.30 -10.03
N ASN A 76 2.99 32.59 -11.15
CA ASN A 76 2.68 31.17 -11.21
C ASN A 76 3.56 30.44 -12.23
N PRO A 77 4.68 29.85 -11.80
CA PRO A 77 5.62 29.16 -12.70
C PRO A 77 5.00 27.99 -13.48
N ASN A 78 3.90 27.42 -13.02
CA ASN A 78 3.25 26.27 -13.65
C ASN A 78 2.03 26.65 -14.51
N LEU A 79 1.70 27.93 -14.65
CA LEU A 79 0.57 28.39 -15.45
C LEU A 79 0.89 28.24 -16.93
N PRO A 80 0.15 27.43 -17.70
CA PRO A 80 0.38 27.33 -19.14
C PRO A 80 -0.06 28.62 -19.85
N ILE A 81 0.82 29.17 -20.71
CA ILE A 81 0.60 30.39 -21.48
C ILE A 81 0.74 30.06 -22.95
N ILE A 82 -0.30 30.27 -23.72
CA ILE A 82 -0.32 30.22 -25.18
C ILE A 82 -0.13 31.64 -25.69
N LEU A 83 0.88 31.85 -26.52
CA LEU A 83 1.15 33.14 -27.13
C LEU A 83 0.46 33.25 -28.50
N ILE A 84 -0.22 34.36 -28.75
CA ILE A 84 -0.75 34.67 -30.10
C ILE A 84 0.05 35.82 -30.68
N THR A 85 0.52 35.70 -31.91
CA THR A 85 1.40 36.71 -32.52
C THR A 85 1.13 36.89 -34.01
N ALA A 86 1.47 38.04 -34.56
CA ALA A 86 1.49 38.27 -36.01
C ALA A 86 2.72 37.56 -36.66
N TRP A 87 2.63 37.24 -37.94
CA TRP A 87 3.69 36.51 -38.68
C TRP A 87 5.08 37.13 -38.59
N THR A 88 5.20 38.43 -38.35
CA THR A 88 6.46 39.18 -38.29
C THR A 88 7.28 38.93 -37.04
N GLU A 89 6.76 38.27 -36.03
CA GLU A 89 7.39 38.10 -34.70
C GLU A 89 7.65 36.62 -34.32
N LEU A 90 7.67 35.72 -35.31
CA LEU A 90 7.82 34.29 -35.08
C LEU A 90 9.12 33.93 -34.33
N GLU A 91 10.22 34.65 -34.60
CA GLU A 91 11.51 34.41 -33.92
C GLU A 91 11.43 34.75 -32.42
N SER A 92 10.72 35.80 -32.08
CA SER A 92 10.49 36.19 -30.68
C SER A 92 9.61 35.16 -29.94
N ALA A 93 8.56 34.66 -30.58
CA ALA A 93 7.70 33.63 -30.02
C ALA A 93 8.44 32.30 -29.78
N VAL A 94 9.30 31.88 -30.71
CA VAL A 94 10.14 30.69 -30.57
C VAL A 94 11.13 30.84 -29.40
N SER A 95 11.67 32.04 -29.16
CA SER A 95 12.49 32.30 -27.97
C SER A 95 11.73 32.11 -26.67
N LEU A 96 10.51 32.66 -26.60
CA LEU A 96 9.65 32.53 -25.41
C LEU A 96 9.18 31.09 -25.13
N VAL A 97 9.04 30.26 -26.16
CA VAL A 97 8.81 28.81 -25.95
C VAL A 97 10.01 28.15 -25.27
N LYS A 98 11.24 28.54 -25.62
CA LYS A 98 12.46 28.09 -24.90
C LYS A 98 12.47 28.58 -23.45
N ASP A 99 11.91 29.76 -23.18
CA ASP A 99 11.79 30.35 -21.84
C ASP A 99 10.56 29.82 -21.08
N GLY A 100 9.82 28.86 -21.68
CA GLY A 100 8.76 28.11 -21.02
C GLY A 100 7.34 28.50 -21.40
N ALA A 101 7.07 29.25 -22.46
CA ALA A 101 5.73 29.37 -23.01
C ALA A 101 5.24 27.97 -23.47
N ALA A 102 3.98 27.68 -23.22
CA ALA A 102 3.44 26.34 -23.45
C ALA A 102 3.20 26.04 -24.93
N ASP A 103 2.79 27.05 -25.70
CA ASP A 103 2.60 26.99 -27.16
C ASP A 103 2.56 28.40 -27.75
N TYR A 104 2.62 28.50 -29.10
CA TYR A 104 2.38 29.73 -29.80
C TYR A 104 1.53 29.52 -31.05
N LEU A 105 0.75 30.53 -31.44
CA LEU A 105 -0.14 30.53 -32.60
C LEU A 105 -0.02 31.82 -33.37
N ALA A 106 0.00 31.72 -34.70
CA ALA A 106 0.00 32.91 -35.58
C ALA A 106 -1.43 33.44 -35.78
N LYS A 107 -1.59 34.77 -35.88
CA LYS A 107 -2.85 35.41 -36.32
C LYS A 107 -2.90 35.43 -37.86
N PRO A 108 -3.96 34.98 -38.55
CA PRO A 108 -5.15 34.36 -37.99
C PRO A 108 -4.86 32.91 -37.54
N TRP A 109 -5.43 32.51 -36.38
CA TRP A 109 -5.24 31.16 -35.81
C TRP A 109 -6.25 30.17 -36.41
N ASP A 110 -5.90 28.88 -36.27
CA ASP A 110 -6.79 27.75 -36.54
C ASP A 110 -7.48 27.33 -35.23
N ASP A 111 -8.82 27.38 -35.22
CA ASP A 111 -9.62 27.06 -34.02
C ASP A 111 -9.37 25.64 -33.53
N THR A 112 -9.25 24.66 -34.46
CA THR A 112 -9.01 23.25 -34.10
C THR A 112 -7.66 23.08 -33.42
N LYS A 113 -6.62 23.75 -33.93
CA LYS A 113 -5.27 23.73 -33.36
C LYS A 113 -5.24 24.39 -31.98
N LEU A 114 -5.88 25.54 -31.81
CA LEU A 114 -5.97 26.23 -30.52
C LEU A 114 -6.67 25.39 -29.47
N LEU A 115 -7.84 24.80 -29.80
CA LEU A 115 -8.59 23.95 -28.89
C LEU A 115 -7.83 22.67 -28.52
N THR A 116 -7.11 22.07 -29.46
CA THR A 116 -6.26 20.91 -29.19
C THR A 116 -5.13 21.26 -28.21
N SER A 117 -4.46 22.38 -28.43
CA SER A 117 -3.40 22.87 -27.51
C SER A 117 -3.95 23.13 -26.12
N ILE A 118 -5.11 23.78 -26.03
CA ILE A 118 -5.79 24.03 -24.74
C ILE A 118 -6.11 22.73 -24.00
N SER A 119 -6.72 21.76 -24.68
CA SER A 119 -7.09 20.47 -24.06
C SER A 119 -5.85 19.74 -23.54
N ASN A 120 -4.82 19.60 -24.37
CA ASN A 120 -3.57 18.92 -23.97
C ASN A 120 -2.88 19.60 -22.79
N LEU A 121 -2.84 20.92 -22.77
CA LEU A 121 -2.19 21.67 -21.68
C LEU A 121 -2.96 21.59 -20.37
N LEU A 122 -4.29 21.59 -20.43
CA LEU A 122 -5.15 21.42 -19.25
C LEU A 122 -5.03 19.99 -18.69
N GLU A 123 -5.03 18.96 -19.54
CA GLU A 123 -4.82 17.57 -19.12
C GLU A 123 -3.46 17.39 -18.46
N LEU A 124 -2.40 17.91 -19.07
CA LEU A 124 -1.04 17.87 -18.50
C LEU A 124 -1.00 18.59 -17.14
N GLY A 125 -1.60 19.78 -17.05
CA GLY A 125 -1.68 20.54 -15.81
C GLY A 125 -2.40 19.81 -14.68
N ASN A 126 -3.48 19.12 -14.99
CA ASN A 126 -4.23 18.31 -14.03
C ASN A 126 -3.44 17.08 -13.58
N ALA A 127 -2.80 16.36 -14.50
CA ALA A 127 -1.94 15.21 -14.17
C ALA A 127 -0.75 15.61 -13.28
N LEU A 128 -0.13 16.77 -13.53
CA LEU A 128 0.96 17.28 -12.69
C LEU A 128 0.48 17.65 -11.27
N LYS A 129 -0.69 18.28 -11.13
CA LYS A 129 -1.29 18.61 -9.84
C LYS A 129 -1.62 17.34 -9.05
N GLU A 130 -2.24 16.34 -9.67
CA GLU A 130 -2.54 15.04 -9.02
C GLU A 130 -1.26 14.36 -8.54
N ASN A 131 -0.20 14.34 -9.35
CA ASN A 131 1.08 13.75 -8.98
C ASN A 131 1.74 14.50 -7.80
N GLN A 132 1.67 15.84 -7.77
CA GLN A 132 2.16 16.65 -6.65
C GLN A 132 1.37 16.37 -5.36
N HIS A 133 0.05 16.29 -5.42
CA HIS A 133 -0.78 15.92 -4.27
C HIS A 133 -0.49 14.51 -3.77
N PHE A 134 -0.29 13.58 -4.68
CA PHE A 134 0.09 12.20 -4.34
C PHE A 134 1.45 12.17 -3.62
N ARG A 135 2.46 12.86 -4.16
CA ARG A 135 3.80 12.96 -3.52
C ARG A 135 3.76 13.67 -2.16
N GLN A 136 2.95 14.71 -2.01
CA GLN A 136 2.78 15.39 -0.72
C GLN A 136 2.12 14.47 0.32
N ARG A 137 1.07 13.74 -0.05
CA ARG A 137 0.44 12.74 0.83
C ARG A 137 1.41 11.64 1.24
N GLN A 138 2.20 11.11 0.30
CA GLN A 138 3.23 10.12 0.61
C GLN A 138 4.27 10.67 1.60
N ARG A 139 4.75 11.90 1.39
CA ARG A 139 5.72 12.53 2.31
C ARG A 139 5.14 12.76 3.69
N GLN A 140 3.89 13.18 3.79
CA GLN A 140 3.20 13.35 5.07
C GLN A 140 3.02 12.00 5.78
N GLN A 141 2.59 10.96 5.08
CA GLN A 141 2.48 9.61 5.63
C GLN A 141 3.84 9.07 6.10
N GLN A 142 4.91 9.25 5.31
CA GLN A 142 6.25 8.87 5.71
C GLN A 142 6.75 9.64 6.94
N ALA A 143 6.47 10.94 7.02
CA ALA A 143 6.84 11.75 8.20
C ALA A 143 6.07 11.29 9.46
N GLU A 144 4.76 11.02 9.33
CA GLU A 144 3.94 10.47 10.43
C GLU A 144 4.41 9.07 10.87
N LEU A 145 4.87 8.23 9.93
CA LEU A 145 5.42 6.91 10.23
C LEU A 145 6.80 7.00 10.89
N SER A 146 7.61 8.01 10.56
CA SER A 146 8.93 8.18 11.18
C SER A 146 8.88 8.52 12.68
N GLU A 147 7.75 9.03 13.17
CA GLU A 147 7.49 9.27 14.60
C GLU A 147 6.94 8.05 15.34
N LYS A 148 6.60 6.96 14.62
CA LYS A 148 6.01 5.73 15.19
C LYS A 148 7.07 4.66 15.38
N ASP A 149 6.95 3.93 16.46
CA ASP A 149 7.81 2.78 16.70
C ASP A 149 7.25 1.55 15.97
N LEU A 150 7.90 1.18 14.90
CA LEU A 150 7.57 -0.02 14.12
C LEU A 150 8.21 -1.30 14.67
N CYS A 151 8.90 -1.23 15.82
CA CYS A 151 9.53 -2.37 16.49
C CYS A 151 10.44 -3.19 15.57
N GLY A 152 11.10 -2.52 14.61
CA GLY A 152 11.97 -3.18 13.63
C GLY A 152 11.22 -3.98 12.55
N LEU A 153 9.93 -3.76 12.34
CA LEU A 153 9.20 -4.36 11.23
C LEU A 153 9.67 -3.77 9.90
N VAL A 154 10.05 -4.66 8.97
CA VAL A 154 10.45 -4.32 7.60
C VAL A 154 9.42 -4.86 6.62
N TYR A 155 8.99 -4.04 5.69
CA TYR A 155 8.05 -4.40 4.62
C TYR A 155 8.20 -3.46 3.43
N GLY A 156 7.74 -3.87 2.24
CA GLY A 156 7.69 -3.07 1.02
C GLY A 156 6.31 -3.08 0.35
N SER A 157 5.43 -4.01 0.74
CA SER A 157 4.13 -4.18 0.11
C SER A 157 3.07 -3.20 0.63
N HIS A 158 2.17 -2.74 -0.24
CA HIS A 158 1.02 -1.92 0.13
C HIS A 158 0.05 -2.63 1.08
N THR A 159 -0.01 -3.95 1.02
CA THR A 159 -0.87 -4.75 1.90
C THR A 159 -0.38 -4.65 3.35
N MET A 160 0.93 -4.79 3.57
CA MET A 160 1.51 -4.61 4.91
C MET A 160 1.43 -3.16 5.38
N GLN A 161 1.62 -2.18 4.48
CA GLN A 161 1.44 -0.77 4.82
C GLN A 161 0.05 -0.51 5.42
N ARG A 162 -1.02 -0.94 4.76
CA ARG A 162 -2.40 -0.78 5.25
C ARG A 162 -2.62 -1.47 6.59
N LEU A 163 -2.06 -2.65 6.77
CA LEU A 163 -2.17 -3.41 8.01
C LEU A 163 -1.46 -2.69 9.16
N VAL A 164 -0.26 -2.14 8.92
CA VAL A 164 0.49 -1.34 9.90
C VAL A 164 -0.27 -0.06 10.24
N ASP A 165 -0.83 0.64 9.26
CA ASP A 165 -1.63 1.84 9.48
C ASP A 165 -2.85 1.53 10.37
N MET A 166 -3.54 0.42 10.12
CA MET A 166 -4.65 -0.04 10.97
C MET A 166 -4.18 -0.41 12.38
N ALA A 167 -3.03 -1.10 12.52
CA ALA A 167 -2.44 -1.44 13.82
C ALA A 167 -2.11 -0.17 14.63
N LEU A 168 -1.55 0.86 13.98
CA LEU A 168 -1.27 2.16 14.62
C LEU A 168 -2.54 2.92 15.03
N GLN A 169 -3.62 2.82 14.26
CA GLN A 169 -4.92 3.37 14.66
C GLN A 169 -5.48 2.64 15.87
N LEU A 170 -5.45 1.30 15.86
CA LEU A 170 -5.91 0.46 16.98
C LEU A 170 -5.05 0.64 18.24
N ALA A 171 -3.78 0.98 18.10
CA ALA A 171 -2.90 1.27 19.23
C ALA A 171 -3.46 2.35 20.15
N LYS A 172 -4.17 3.34 19.60
CA LYS A 172 -4.76 4.48 20.36
C LYS A 172 -6.02 4.11 21.15
N SER A 173 -6.59 2.93 20.95
CA SER A 173 -7.81 2.44 21.62
C SER A 173 -7.49 1.31 22.57
N ASP A 174 -8.44 0.94 23.43
CA ASP A 174 -8.36 -0.20 24.35
C ASP A 174 -9.14 -1.43 23.88
N VAL A 175 -9.62 -1.42 22.65
CA VAL A 175 -10.38 -2.54 22.07
C VAL A 175 -9.53 -3.80 21.96
N SER A 176 -10.20 -4.96 22.09
CA SER A 176 -9.57 -6.26 21.83
C SER A 176 -9.25 -6.40 20.34
N VAL A 177 -8.06 -6.91 20.03
CA VAL A 177 -7.58 -7.12 18.67
C VAL A 177 -7.28 -8.60 18.48
N LEU A 178 -7.81 -9.17 17.42
CA LEU A 178 -7.48 -10.53 16.97
C LEU A 178 -6.56 -10.44 15.75
N ILE A 179 -5.36 -11.01 15.84
CA ILE A 179 -4.38 -11.05 14.76
C ILE A 179 -4.40 -12.45 14.15
N THR A 180 -4.86 -12.57 12.91
CA THR A 180 -4.92 -13.84 12.19
C THR A 180 -3.81 -13.93 11.14
N GLY A 181 -3.42 -15.14 10.79
CA GLY A 181 -2.45 -15.38 9.71
C GLY A 181 -1.54 -16.57 9.97
N PRO A 182 -0.81 -17.03 8.93
CA PRO A 182 0.01 -18.25 9.01
C PRO A 182 1.17 -18.11 9.98
N ASN A 183 1.72 -19.26 10.38
CA ASN A 183 2.90 -19.31 11.25
C ASN A 183 4.10 -18.64 10.59
N GLY A 184 4.86 -17.86 11.37
CA GLY A 184 6.02 -17.12 10.88
C GLY A 184 5.72 -15.90 10.03
N ALA A 185 4.44 -15.46 9.92
CA ALA A 185 4.07 -14.27 9.16
C ALA A 185 4.45 -12.94 9.86
N GLY A 186 4.67 -12.96 11.19
CA GLY A 186 5.06 -11.78 11.97
C GLY A 186 3.95 -11.22 12.86
N LYS A 187 2.99 -12.05 13.29
CA LYS A 187 1.86 -11.64 14.16
C LYS A 187 2.32 -10.98 15.47
N ASP A 188 3.38 -11.51 16.06
CA ASP A 188 4.02 -10.97 17.28
C ASP A 188 4.55 -9.55 17.09
N ARG A 189 5.13 -9.22 15.90
CA ARG A 189 5.60 -7.87 15.56
C ARG A 189 4.46 -6.85 15.49
N ILE A 190 3.31 -7.26 14.95
CA ILE A 190 2.13 -6.41 14.93
C ILE A 190 1.62 -6.13 16.35
N ALA A 191 1.64 -7.12 17.23
CA ALA A 191 1.30 -6.92 18.63
C ALA A 191 2.29 -5.95 19.33
N ASP A 192 3.60 -6.06 19.03
CA ASP A 192 4.62 -5.13 19.51
C ASP A 192 4.35 -3.68 19.07
N ILE A 193 4.02 -3.49 17.79
CA ILE A 193 3.69 -2.16 17.24
C ILE A 193 2.47 -1.57 17.93
N ILE A 194 1.41 -2.36 18.12
CA ILE A 194 0.21 -1.90 18.83
C ILE A 194 0.56 -1.48 20.25
N GLN A 195 1.37 -2.23 20.97
CA GLN A 195 1.78 -1.89 22.32
C GLN A 195 2.67 -0.65 22.38
N ALA A 196 3.71 -0.60 21.56
CA ALA A 196 4.71 0.49 21.56
C ALA A 196 4.09 1.87 21.23
N ASN A 197 3.01 1.87 20.45
CA ASN A 197 2.30 3.11 20.07
C ASN A 197 1.01 3.35 20.86
N SER A 198 0.77 2.59 21.93
CA SER A 198 -0.42 2.71 22.77
C SER A 198 -0.22 3.67 23.95
N PRO A 199 -1.30 4.16 24.58
CA PRO A 199 -1.23 4.84 25.87
C PRO A 199 -0.64 3.98 27.00
N LEU A 200 -0.57 2.66 26.80
CA LEU A 200 -0.05 1.68 27.74
C LEU A 200 1.41 1.28 27.43
N LYS A 201 2.14 1.99 26.56
CA LYS A 201 3.50 1.65 26.15
C LYS A 201 4.50 1.44 27.30
N ASP A 202 4.33 2.21 28.38
CA ASP A 202 5.19 2.16 29.58
C ASP A 202 4.62 1.25 30.68
N LYS A 203 3.52 0.53 30.38
CA LYS A 203 2.86 -0.42 31.30
C LYS A 203 3.31 -1.85 30.98
N PRO A 204 3.06 -2.81 31.88
CA PRO A 204 3.41 -4.21 31.64
C PRO A 204 2.85 -4.73 30.31
N PHE A 205 3.72 -5.35 29.51
CA PHE A 205 3.35 -6.07 28.30
C PHE A 205 3.78 -7.53 28.44
N ILE A 206 2.79 -8.37 28.76
CA ILE A 206 3.03 -9.78 29.02
C ILE A 206 2.64 -10.58 27.79
N LYS A 207 3.59 -11.37 27.28
CA LYS A 207 3.38 -12.27 26.14
C LYS A 207 3.28 -13.70 26.61
N VAL A 208 2.28 -14.43 26.11
CA VAL A 208 2.07 -15.85 26.39
C VAL A 208 1.76 -16.55 25.08
N ASN A 209 2.49 -17.62 24.78
CA ASN A 209 2.16 -18.52 23.69
C ASN A 209 1.43 -19.74 24.26
N ALA A 210 0.13 -19.88 23.96
CA ALA A 210 -0.69 -20.99 24.46
C ALA A 210 -0.28 -22.33 23.82
N GLY A 211 0.25 -22.33 22.60
CA GLY A 211 0.71 -23.53 21.93
C GLY A 211 2.03 -24.10 22.46
N ALA A 212 2.80 -23.28 23.20
CA ALA A 212 4.06 -23.72 23.80
C ALA A 212 3.90 -24.38 25.17
N LEU A 213 2.69 -24.31 25.76
CA LEU A 213 2.42 -24.85 27.09
C LEU A 213 1.64 -26.15 27.01
N PRO A 214 1.91 -27.13 27.91
CA PRO A 214 1.02 -28.27 28.10
C PRO A 214 -0.39 -27.82 28.47
N GLN A 215 -1.41 -28.41 27.85
CA GLN A 215 -2.82 -28.00 28.06
C GLN A 215 -3.21 -27.94 29.54
N GLU A 216 -2.70 -28.86 30.38
CA GLU A 216 -2.95 -28.94 31.82
C GLU A 216 -2.35 -27.74 32.59
N LEU A 217 -1.32 -27.07 32.05
CA LEU A 217 -0.63 -25.96 32.71
C LEU A 217 -1.06 -24.59 32.19
N ILE A 218 -1.74 -24.52 31.03
CA ILE A 218 -2.16 -23.25 30.45
C ILE A 218 -2.99 -22.42 31.42
N GLU A 219 -3.97 -23.04 32.07
CA GLU A 219 -4.82 -22.34 33.04
C GLU A 219 -4.00 -21.84 34.25
N ALA A 220 -3.10 -22.66 34.78
CA ALA A 220 -2.25 -22.30 35.92
C ALA A 220 -1.31 -21.14 35.57
N GLU A 221 -0.79 -21.12 34.35
CA GLU A 221 0.06 -20.01 33.86
C GLU A 221 -0.76 -18.73 33.66
N LEU A 222 -1.95 -18.81 33.06
CA LEU A 222 -2.75 -17.63 32.77
C LEU A 222 -3.39 -17.03 34.04
N PHE A 223 -4.01 -17.86 34.88
CA PHE A 223 -4.84 -17.41 36.02
C PHE A 223 -4.11 -17.54 37.35
N GLY A 224 -2.98 -18.23 37.39
CA GLY A 224 -2.26 -18.52 38.63
C GLY A 224 -2.84 -19.74 39.38
N ALA A 225 -2.09 -20.22 40.40
CA ALA A 225 -2.47 -21.36 41.18
C ALA A 225 -2.09 -21.17 42.66
N GLU A 226 -2.94 -21.62 43.57
CA GLU A 226 -2.62 -21.76 45.00
C GLU A 226 -1.77 -23.01 45.24
N ALA A 227 -1.07 -23.05 46.36
CA ALA A 227 -0.29 -24.22 46.73
C ALA A 227 -1.21 -25.47 46.82
N GLY A 228 -0.81 -26.58 46.23
CA GLY A 228 -1.58 -27.82 46.18
C GLY A 228 -2.69 -27.89 45.12
N ALA A 229 -2.85 -26.90 44.26
CA ALA A 229 -3.87 -26.86 43.20
C ALA A 229 -3.73 -27.98 42.16
N TYR A 230 -2.50 -28.47 41.94
CA TYR A 230 -2.19 -29.65 41.10
C TYR A 230 -0.91 -30.33 41.58
N THR A 231 -0.69 -31.55 41.12
CA THR A 231 0.50 -32.35 41.50
C THR A 231 1.80 -31.66 41.15
N GLY A 232 2.65 -31.43 42.17
CA GLY A 232 3.93 -30.72 42.00
C GLY A 232 3.88 -29.20 42.24
N ASN A 233 2.71 -28.61 42.50
CA ASN A 233 2.59 -27.20 42.84
C ASN A 233 2.69 -26.99 44.37
N ASN A 234 3.91 -26.80 44.87
CA ASN A 234 4.20 -26.64 46.31
C ASN A 234 4.10 -25.20 46.81
N ALA A 235 3.93 -24.22 45.93
CA ALA A 235 3.89 -22.82 46.27
C ALA A 235 2.85 -22.05 45.43
N ARG A 236 2.29 -20.98 46.00
CA ARG A 236 1.44 -20.06 45.27
C ARG A 236 2.17 -19.47 44.09
N ARG A 237 1.55 -19.43 42.92
CA ARG A 237 2.04 -18.80 41.68
C ARG A 237 1.10 -17.74 41.17
N ALA A 238 1.58 -16.52 40.94
CA ALA A 238 0.82 -15.47 40.26
C ALA A 238 0.63 -15.82 38.79
N GLY A 239 -0.54 -15.53 38.23
CA GLY A 239 -0.86 -15.72 36.83
C GLY A 239 -0.43 -14.60 35.96
N ARG A 240 -0.45 -14.83 34.64
CA ARG A 240 -0.12 -13.83 33.62
C ARG A 240 -1.08 -12.66 33.61
N PHE A 241 -2.36 -12.88 33.92
CA PHE A 241 -3.34 -11.80 34.08
C PHE A 241 -3.00 -10.88 35.27
N GLU A 242 -2.53 -11.41 36.37
CA GLU A 242 -2.06 -10.60 37.49
C GLU A 242 -0.81 -9.78 37.13
N ALA A 243 0.15 -10.40 36.41
CA ALA A 243 1.35 -9.73 35.95
C ALA A 243 1.07 -8.65 34.89
N ALA A 244 -0.02 -8.76 34.14
CA ALA A 244 -0.44 -7.81 33.13
C ALA A 244 -1.37 -6.71 33.65
N ASP A 245 -1.68 -6.69 34.94
CA ASP A 245 -2.65 -5.73 35.49
C ASP A 245 -2.25 -4.27 35.24
N GLY A 246 -3.18 -3.47 34.76
CA GLY A 246 -2.97 -2.10 34.31
C GLY A 246 -2.21 -1.97 32.97
N GLY A 247 -1.92 -3.08 32.29
CA GLY A 247 -1.15 -3.17 31.06
C GLY A 247 -1.84 -3.95 29.95
N THR A 248 -1.04 -4.66 29.16
CA THR A 248 -1.50 -5.44 28.01
C THR A 248 -1.05 -6.91 28.10
N LEU A 249 -1.94 -7.84 27.80
CA LEU A 249 -1.63 -9.25 27.64
C LEU A 249 -1.73 -9.62 26.16
N PHE A 250 -0.68 -10.20 25.61
CA PHE A 250 -0.67 -10.79 24.27
C PHE A 250 -0.75 -12.32 24.39
N LEU A 251 -1.83 -12.89 23.86
CA LEU A 251 -2.06 -14.34 23.81
C LEU A 251 -1.84 -14.84 22.38
N ASP A 252 -0.70 -15.47 22.16
CA ASP A 252 -0.42 -16.12 20.88
C ASP A 252 -0.98 -17.54 20.86
N GLU A 253 -1.42 -17.98 19.69
CA GLU A 253 -2.03 -19.29 19.44
C GLU A 253 -3.27 -19.57 20.31
N ILE A 254 -4.17 -18.58 20.41
CA ILE A 254 -5.37 -18.64 21.26
C ILE A 254 -6.28 -19.85 20.96
N GLY A 255 -6.24 -20.39 19.74
CA GLY A 255 -6.98 -21.58 19.33
C GLY A 255 -6.61 -22.85 20.14
N ASN A 256 -5.42 -22.87 20.75
CA ASN A 256 -4.96 -23.99 21.58
C ASN A 256 -5.47 -23.95 23.03
N LEU A 257 -6.23 -22.88 23.41
CA LEU A 257 -6.75 -22.77 24.77
C LEU A 257 -7.84 -23.81 25.02
N PRO A 258 -7.73 -24.64 26.07
CA PRO A 258 -8.78 -25.62 26.42
C PRO A 258 -10.10 -24.92 26.76
N LEU A 259 -11.22 -25.64 26.59
CA LEU A 259 -12.56 -25.05 26.80
C LEU A 259 -12.75 -24.50 28.23
N SER A 260 -12.17 -25.14 29.26
CA SER A 260 -12.16 -24.61 30.62
C SER A 260 -11.44 -23.27 30.77
N GLY A 261 -10.32 -23.14 30.11
CA GLY A 261 -9.54 -21.87 30.00
C GLY A 261 -10.29 -20.79 29.21
N GLN A 262 -11.03 -21.19 28.16
CA GLN A 262 -11.87 -20.27 27.38
C GLN A 262 -13.00 -19.66 28.23
N ILE A 263 -13.66 -20.47 29.09
CA ILE A 263 -14.71 -20.01 30.03
C ILE A 263 -14.13 -18.97 30.99
N LYS A 264 -12.98 -19.24 31.59
CA LYS A 264 -12.34 -18.31 32.52
C LYS A 264 -11.88 -17.01 31.80
N LEU A 265 -11.32 -17.13 30.61
CA LEU A 265 -10.93 -16.00 29.79
C LEU A 265 -12.12 -15.10 29.46
N LEU A 266 -13.25 -15.70 29.08
CA LEU A 266 -14.48 -14.96 28.81
C LEU A 266 -14.94 -14.16 30.06
N ARG A 267 -14.88 -14.75 31.25
CA ARG A 267 -15.21 -14.06 32.52
C ARG A 267 -14.30 -12.86 32.75
N VAL A 268 -12.99 -13.02 32.56
CA VAL A 268 -12.02 -11.90 32.66
C VAL A 268 -12.38 -10.78 31.71
N LEU A 269 -12.67 -11.10 30.43
CA LEU A 269 -12.98 -10.10 29.39
C LEU A 269 -14.33 -9.39 29.64
N GLN A 270 -15.26 -10.03 30.36
CA GLN A 270 -16.57 -9.45 30.65
C GLN A 270 -16.57 -8.60 31.93
N THR A 271 -15.94 -9.09 32.98
CA THR A 271 -16.06 -8.50 34.32
C THR A 271 -14.73 -8.01 34.91
N GLY A 272 -13.60 -8.38 34.28
CA GLY A 272 -12.26 -8.16 34.85
C GLY A 272 -11.94 -9.08 36.03
N GLU A 273 -12.72 -10.14 36.24
CA GLU A 273 -12.64 -11.01 37.43
C GLU A 273 -12.24 -12.43 37.07
N PHE A 274 -11.41 -13.04 37.91
CA PHE A 274 -11.05 -14.46 37.81
C PHE A 274 -10.67 -15.02 39.20
N GLU A 275 -10.53 -16.33 39.26
CA GLU A 275 -10.07 -17.05 40.43
C GLU A 275 -8.86 -17.90 40.05
N ARG A 276 -7.83 -17.95 40.93
CA ARG A 276 -6.69 -18.85 40.75
C ARG A 276 -7.17 -20.31 40.84
N LEU A 277 -6.39 -21.20 40.24
CA LEU A 277 -6.64 -22.62 40.40
C LEU A 277 -6.52 -23.01 41.88
N GLY A 278 -7.51 -23.75 42.40
CA GLY A 278 -7.55 -24.13 43.80
C GLY A 278 -7.99 -23.03 44.79
N SER A 279 -8.42 -21.87 44.29
CA SER A 279 -8.91 -20.75 45.12
C SER A 279 -10.36 -20.43 44.83
N THR A 280 -11.06 -19.95 45.84
CA THR A 280 -12.39 -19.35 45.71
C THR A 280 -12.34 -17.83 45.85
N THR A 281 -11.15 -17.26 45.98
CA THR A 281 -10.98 -15.82 46.12
C THR A 281 -10.94 -15.16 44.75
N THR A 282 -11.90 -14.28 44.48
CA THR A 282 -11.98 -13.51 43.24
C THR A 282 -10.88 -12.44 43.21
N GLN A 283 -10.13 -12.40 42.13
CA GLN A 283 -9.16 -11.37 41.78
C GLN A 283 -9.76 -10.43 40.74
N LYS A 284 -9.38 -9.13 40.76
CA LYS A 284 -9.80 -8.16 39.76
C LYS A 284 -8.59 -7.60 39.04
N VAL A 285 -8.68 -7.51 37.74
CA VAL A 285 -7.64 -6.95 36.88
C VAL A 285 -8.23 -6.08 35.76
N LYS A 286 -7.45 -5.11 35.31
CA LYS A 286 -7.79 -4.32 34.13
C LYS A 286 -6.69 -4.52 33.08
N VAL A 287 -6.94 -5.39 32.12
CA VAL A 287 -5.93 -5.78 31.13
C VAL A 287 -6.49 -5.56 29.72
N ARG A 288 -5.72 -4.89 28.86
CA ARG A 288 -5.97 -4.86 27.42
C ARG A 288 -5.55 -6.20 26.83
N LEU A 289 -6.42 -6.83 26.02
CA LEU A 289 -6.08 -8.10 25.37
C LEU A 289 -5.79 -7.90 23.89
N ILE A 290 -4.66 -8.46 23.45
CA ILE A 290 -4.32 -8.70 22.03
C ILE A 290 -4.17 -10.21 21.90
N SER A 291 -4.86 -10.83 20.94
CA SER A 291 -4.78 -12.26 20.69
C SER A 291 -4.32 -12.56 19.27
N ALA A 292 -3.62 -13.67 19.09
CA ALA A 292 -3.18 -14.11 17.77
C ALA A 292 -3.48 -15.59 17.55
N THR A 293 -3.72 -15.98 16.30
CA THR A 293 -3.94 -17.37 15.91
C THR A 293 -3.56 -17.63 14.45
N ASN A 294 -3.16 -18.85 14.17
CA ASN A 294 -3.02 -19.39 12.82
C ASN A 294 -4.16 -20.35 12.45
N ALA A 295 -5.03 -20.70 13.44
CA ALA A 295 -6.16 -21.59 13.24
C ALA A 295 -7.36 -20.82 12.64
N ASP A 296 -8.19 -21.53 11.88
CA ASP A 296 -9.51 -21.05 11.53
C ASP A 296 -10.45 -21.26 12.73
N LEU A 297 -10.69 -20.17 13.46
CA LEU A 297 -11.57 -20.23 14.65
C LEU A 297 -13.03 -20.51 14.29
N GLN A 298 -13.47 -20.21 13.08
CA GLN A 298 -14.84 -20.53 12.64
C GLN A 298 -15.02 -22.04 12.49
N ASP A 299 -14.04 -22.72 11.90
CA ASP A 299 -14.02 -24.19 11.82
C ASP A 299 -13.95 -24.81 13.23
N ASP A 300 -13.17 -24.22 14.14
CA ASP A 300 -13.07 -24.67 15.53
C ASP A 300 -14.38 -24.48 16.31
N ILE A 301 -15.13 -23.43 16.04
CA ILE A 301 -16.46 -23.19 16.61
C ILE A 301 -17.45 -24.27 16.14
N GLN A 302 -17.48 -24.54 14.83
CA GLN A 302 -18.36 -25.57 14.27
C GLN A 302 -18.03 -26.97 14.81
N ALA A 303 -16.75 -27.25 15.06
CA ALA A 303 -16.28 -28.49 15.65
C ALA A 303 -16.42 -28.56 17.18
N GLY A 304 -16.92 -27.52 17.82
CA GLY A 304 -17.08 -27.46 19.28
C GLY A 304 -15.78 -27.35 20.08
N ARG A 305 -14.66 -27.01 19.44
CA ARG A 305 -13.34 -26.82 20.07
C ARG A 305 -13.13 -25.39 20.56
N PHE A 306 -13.82 -24.43 19.98
CA PHE A 306 -13.77 -23.02 20.40
C PHE A 306 -15.17 -22.47 20.68
N ARG A 307 -15.31 -21.62 21.66
CA ARG A 307 -16.61 -21.04 22.04
C ARG A 307 -16.91 -19.82 21.20
N GLU A 308 -18.11 -19.76 20.66
CA GLU A 308 -18.60 -18.65 19.85
C GLU A 308 -18.70 -17.33 20.64
N ASP A 309 -19.12 -17.37 21.89
CA ASP A 309 -19.24 -16.19 22.76
C ASP A 309 -17.88 -15.55 23.07
N LEU A 310 -16.84 -16.36 23.26
CA LEU A 310 -15.46 -15.88 23.39
C LEU A 310 -14.95 -15.28 22.10
N TYR A 311 -15.21 -15.92 20.95
CA TYR A 311 -14.79 -15.40 19.64
C TYR A 311 -15.27 -13.97 19.41
N TYR A 312 -16.57 -13.68 19.62
CA TYR A 312 -17.09 -12.32 19.43
C TYR A 312 -16.53 -11.30 20.43
N ARG A 313 -16.03 -11.73 21.58
CA ARG A 313 -15.39 -10.84 22.54
C ARG A 313 -13.93 -10.57 22.21
N LEU A 314 -13.24 -11.50 21.56
CA LEU A 314 -11.87 -11.36 21.07
C LEU A 314 -11.80 -10.60 19.76
N ASN A 315 -12.69 -10.94 18.83
CA ASN A 315 -12.73 -10.41 17.48
C ASN A 315 -13.58 -9.14 17.37
N VAL A 316 -13.20 -8.09 18.12
CA VAL A 316 -13.79 -6.75 17.95
C VAL A 316 -13.24 -6.12 16.68
N VAL A 317 -11.92 -6.25 16.46
CA VAL A 317 -11.26 -5.89 15.19
C VAL A 317 -10.26 -6.98 14.84
N GLU A 318 -10.33 -7.44 13.59
CA GLU A 318 -9.41 -8.43 13.05
C GLU A 318 -8.33 -7.78 12.19
N LEU A 319 -7.06 -8.19 12.42
CA LEU A 319 -5.91 -7.88 11.58
C LEU A 319 -5.41 -9.16 10.93
N SER A 320 -5.70 -9.36 9.66
CA SER A 320 -5.30 -10.56 8.93
C SER A 320 -3.97 -10.35 8.20
N LEU A 321 -2.92 -11.05 8.65
CA LEU A 321 -1.61 -11.03 8.01
C LEU A 321 -1.58 -12.02 6.85
N PRO A 322 -1.32 -11.56 5.62
CA PRO A 322 -1.19 -12.45 4.49
C PRO A 322 0.11 -13.28 4.56
N PRO A 323 0.12 -14.49 3.98
CA PRO A 323 1.36 -15.25 3.80
C PRO A 323 2.36 -14.47 2.95
N LEU A 324 3.66 -14.76 3.14
CA LEU A 324 4.73 -14.05 2.42
C LEU A 324 4.62 -14.19 0.89
N ALA A 325 4.10 -15.32 0.41
CA ALA A 325 3.82 -15.56 -1.00
C ALA A 325 2.84 -14.55 -1.63
N GLN A 326 1.95 -13.95 -0.84
CA GLN A 326 0.98 -12.94 -1.31
C GLN A 326 1.50 -11.50 -1.19
N ARG A 327 2.74 -11.32 -0.70
CA ARG A 327 3.39 -10.02 -0.55
C ARG A 327 4.85 -10.07 -1.01
N PRO A 328 5.09 -10.39 -2.29
CA PRO A 328 6.45 -10.57 -2.82
C PRO A 328 7.32 -9.32 -2.68
N ASP A 329 6.71 -8.12 -2.67
CA ASP A 329 7.43 -6.86 -2.50
C ASP A 329 8.12 -6.73 -1.13
N ASP A 330 7.74 -7.56 -0.14
CA ASP A 330 8.39 -7.61 1.17
C ASP A 330 9.67 -8.45 1.16
N ILE A 331 9.84 -9.36 0.20
CA ILE A 331 10.89 -10.37 0.24
C ILE A 331 12.28 -9.74 0.18
N LEU A 332 12.56 -8.90 -0.82
CA LEU A 332 13.89 -8.29 -0.98
C LEU A 332 14.23 -7.32 0.15
N PRO A 333 13.34 -6.44 0.62
CA PRO A 333 13.59 -5.63 1.83
C PRO A 333 13.89 -6.46 3.08
N LEU A 334 13.20 -7.59 3.27
CA LEU A 334 13.50 -8.50 4.37
C LEU A 334 14.86 -9.20 4.22
N VAL A 335 15.23 -9.59 2.99
CA VAL A 335 16.56 -10.17 2.72
C VAL A 335 17.66 -9.15 3.03
N GLU A 336 17.52 -7.89 2.61
CA GLU A 336 18.46 -6.82 2.92
C GLU A 336 18.58 -6.59 4.43
N HIS A 337 17.46 -6.62 5.14
CA HIS A 337 17.43 -6.50 6.60
C HIS A 337 18.15 -7.67 7.30
N PHE A 338 17.96 -8.91 6.82
CA PHE A 338 18.59 -10.09 7.43
C PHE A 338 20.05 -10.29 7.01
N LEU A 339 20.46 -9.67 5.92
CA LEU A 339 21.81 -9.77 5.33
C LEU A 339 22.43 -8.38 5.10
N PRO A 340 22.59 -7.55 6.16
CA PRO A 340 23.06 -6.18 5.99
C PRO A 340 24.45 -6.15 5.33
N GLY A 341 24.55 -5.38 4.24
CA GLY A 341 25.80 -5.22 3.49
C GLY A 341 26.24 -6.42 2.67
N ARG A 342 25.38 -7.42 2.45
CA ARG A 342 25.63 -8.56 1.58
C ARG A 342 24.92 -8.41 0.26
N GLU A 343 25.61 -8.68 -0.83
CA GLU A 343 25.06 -8.68 -2.18
C GLU A 343 24.51 -10.06 -2.55
N CYS A 344 23.33 -10.06 -3.16
CA CYS A 344 22.72 -11.23 -3.78
C CYS A 344 22.87 -11.12 -5.32
N SER A 345 23.13 -12.23 -5.98
CA SER A 345 23.10 -12.24 -7.45
C SER A 345 21.67 -12.13 -7.98
N LEU A 346 21.51 -11.72 -9.22
CA LEU A 346 20.19 -11.68 -9.88
C LEU A 346 19.51 -13.05 -9.92
N SER A 347 20.31 -14.14 -9.96
CA SER A 347 19.79 -15.52 -9.89
C SER A 347 19.20 -15.81 -8.50
N ALA A 348 19.86 -15.36 -7.44
CA ALA A 348 19.39 -15.49 -6.07
C ALA A 348 18.11 -14.68 -5.84
N GLU A 349 18.06 -13.43 -6.26
CA GLU A 349 16.87 -12.58 -6.14
C GLU A 349 15.65 -13.22 -6.82
N ARG A 350 15.82 -13.70 -8.05
CA ARG A 350 14.74 -14.40 -8.79
C ARG A 350 14.28 -15.67 -8.08
N ALA A 351 15.21 -16.46 -7.53
CA ALA A 351 14.88 -17.66 -6.80
C ALA A 351 14.12 -17.36 -5.50
N LEU A 352 14.55 -16.32 -4.76
CA LEU A 352 13.90 -15.85 -3.54
C LEU A 352 12.47 -15.37 -3.80
N LEU A 353 12.25 -14.61 -4.88
CA LEU A 353 10.93 -14.10 -5.29
C LEU A 353 10.00 -15.21 -5.81
N ALA A 354 10.56 -16.25 -6.45
CA ALA A 354 9.79 -17.35 -7.01
C ALA A 354 9.38 -18.41 -5.97
N TYR A 355 10.01 -18.44 -4.80
CA TYR A 355 9.73 -19.45 -3.79
C TYR A 355 8.49 -19.08 -2.96
N SER A 356 7.69 -20.08 -2.60
CA SER A 356 6.38 -19.89 -1.93
C SER A 356 6.46 -19.59 -0.44
N TRP A 357 7.61 -19.76 0.20
CA TRP A 357 7.87 -19.50 1.62
C TRP A 357 6.81 -20.08 2.56
N PRO A 358 6.61 -21.39 2.62
CA PRO A 358 5.59 -22.01 3.47
C PRO A 358 5.78 -21.68 4.97
N GLY A 359 7.01 -21.46 5.44
CA GLY A 359 7.34 -20.98 6.79
C GLY A 359 7.40 -19.47 6.91
N ASN A 360 6.98 -18.74 5.87
CA ASN A 360 6.89 -17.27 5.81
C ASN A 360 8.21 -16.56 6.17
N VAL A 361 8.13 -15.45 6.92
CA VAL A 361 9.31 -14.64 7.29
C VAL A 361 10.31 -15.42 8.15
N ARG A 362 9.83 -16.33 9.01
CA ARG A 362 10.70 -17.17 9.85
C ARG A 362 11.56 -18.11 8.99
N GLU A 363 11.03 -18.67 7.93
CA GLU A 363 11.78 -19.51 6.99
C GLU A 363 12.78 -18.68 6.19
N LEU A 364 12.36 -17.51 5.69
CA LEU A 364 13.26 -16.59 4.98
C LEU A 364 14.43 -16.16 5.86
N GLU A 365 14.16 -15.75 7.11
CA GLU A 365 15.19 -15.38 8.08
C GLU A 365 16.20 -16.52 8.29
N ASN A 366 15.71 -17.75 8.49
CA ASN A 366 16.55 -18.92 8.67
C ASN A 366 17.39 -19.25 7.41
N ALA A 367 16.81 -19.08 6.21
CA ALA A 367 17.52 -19.26 4.95
C ALA A 367 18.65 -18.23 4.80
N CYS A 368 18.37 -16.95 5.10
CA CYS A 368 19.36 -15.88 5.10
C CYS A 368 20.48 -16.11 6.12
N LYS A 369 20.14 -16.46 7.37
CA LYS A 369 21.13 -16.79 8.40
C LYS A 369 22.02 -17.95 7.98
N ARG A 370 21.45 -19.01 7.44
CA ARG A 370 22.20 -20.19 6.94
C ARG A 370 23.14 -19.79 5.81
N ALA A 371 22.64 -19.06 4.81
CA ALA A 371 23.46 -18.59 3.68
C ALA A 371 24.64 -17.75 4.16
N ASN A 372 24.43 -16.84 5.10
CA ASN A 372 25.48 -15.97 5.64
C ASN A 372 26.55 -16.75 6.44
N VAL A 373 26.13 -17.75 7.21
CA VAL A 373 27.06 -18.58 8.01
C VAL A 373 27.90 -19.51 7.13
N LEU A 374 27.28 -20.14 6.13
CA LEU A 374 27.96 -21.09 5.26
C LEU A 374 28.81 -20.41 4.18
N HIS A 375 28.45 -19.19 3.78
CA HIS A 375 29.14 -18.41 2.75
C HIS A 375 29.43 -16.99 3.25
N PRO A 376 30.40 -16.82 4.16
CA PRO A 376 30.65 -15.54 4.85
C PRO A 376 31.23 -14.46 3.94
N VAL A 377 31.75 -14.79 2.76
CA VAL A 377 32.40 -13.87 1.82
C VAL A 377 31.86 -14.04 0.41
N GLY A 378 31.82 -12.95 -0.36
CA GLY A 378 31.40 -12.94 -1.77
C GLY A 378 29.89 -12.71 -1.96
N VAL A 379 29.45 -12.73 -3.22
CA VAL A 379 28.04 -12.59 -3.63
C VAL A 379 27.29 -13.88 -3.32
N LEU A 380 26.07 -13.74 -2.81
CA LEU A 380 25.22 -14.89 -2.49
C LEU A 380 24.45 -15.36 -3.73
N GLU A 381 24.63 -16.64 -4.09
CA GLU A 381 23.94 -17.30 -5.19
C GLU A 381 22.67 -18.05 -4.71
N ALA A 382 21.78 -18.40 -5.64
CA ALA A 382 20.52 -19.07 -5.33
C ALA A 382 20.71 -20.38 -4.52
N GLU A 383 21.74 -21.15 -4.82
CA GLU A 383 22.06 -22.40 -4.12
C GLU A 383 22.44 -22.22 -2.65
N HIS A 384 23.00 -21.06 -2.29
CA HIS A 384 23.42 -20.76 -0.93
C HIS A 384 22.24 -20.66 0.05
N PHE A 385 21.06 -20.32 -0.44
CA PHE A 385 19.85 -20.24 0.38
C PHE A 385 19.24 -21.62 0.67
N ALA A 386 19.71 -22.68 -0.03
CA ALA A 386 19.19 -24.06 0.05
C ALA A 386 17.65 -24.09 -0.05
N ILE A 387 17.12 -23.27 -0.94
CA ILE A 387 15.71 -23.25 -1.30
C ILE A 387 15.50 -24.50 -2.15
N GLN A 388 15.06 -25.61 -1.55
CA GLN A 388 14.65 -26.78 -2.31
C GLN A 388 13.31 -26.46 -2.96
N GLY A 389 13.37 -25.79 -4.12
CA GLY A 389 12.21 -25.67 -4.97
C GLY A 389 11.75 -27.05 -5.41
N LYS A 390 10.64 -27.53 -4.91
CA LYS A 390 9.73 -28.17 -5.85
C LYS A 390 9.52 -27.07 -6.90
N ASN A 391 10.01 -27.31 -8.11
CA ASN A 391 9.62 -26.54 -9.28
C ASN A 391 8.09 -26.57 -9.34
N VAL A 392 7.44 -25.67 -8.65
CA VAL A 392 6.13 -25.19 -9.05
C VAL A 392 6.47 -24.31 -10.24
N PRO A 393 6.16 -24.71 -11.48
CA PRO A 393 6.27 -23.79 -12.58
C PRO A 393 5.50 -22.57 -12.12
N LEU A 394 6.10 -21.39 -12.27
CA LEU A 394 5.34 -20.14 -12.32
C LEU A 394 4.25 -20.35 -13.37
N GLN A 395 3.13 -20.88 -12.95
CA GLN A 395 1.88 -20.61 -13.62
C GLN A 395 1.58 -19.13 -13.33
N GLN A 396 2.33 -18.27 -14.03
CA GLN A 396 1.65 -17.15 -14.64
C GLN A 396 0.43 -17.79 -15.30
N SER A 397 -0.72 -17.45 -14.80
CA SER A 397 -1.99 -17.60 -15.51
C SER A 397 -2.03 -16.58 -16.65
N LEU A 398 -1.04 -16.64 -17.52
CA LEU A 398 -1.16 -16.28 -18.91
C LEU A 398 -1.87 -17.50 -19.51
N GLU A 399 -3.17 -17.43 -19.60
CA GLU A 399 -3.92 -18.34 -20.47
C GLU A 399 -3.17 -18.35 -21.81
N PRO A 400 -2.75 -19.55 -22.34
CA PRO A 400 -1.99 -19.57 -23.57
C PRO A 400 -2.75 -18.81 -24.65
N GLY A 401 -2.07 -17.82 -25.22
CA GLY A 401 -2.63 -16.95 -26.23
C GLY A 401 -2.82 -17.71 -27.57
N PRO A 402 -3.54 -17.13 -28.54
CA PRO A 402 -3.82 -17.76 -29.81
C PRO A 402 -2.55 -18.18 -30.56
N VAL A 403 -1.46 -17.42 -30.45
CA VAL A 403 -0.17 -17.71 -31.08
C VAL A 403 0.49 -18.96 -30.48
N GLU A 404 0.46 -19.12 -29.17
CA GLU A 404 1.05 -20.25 -28.46
C GLU A 404 0.25 -21.53 -28.71
N ILE A 405 -1.08 -21.41 -28.77
CA ILE A 405 -1.97 -22.52 -29.12
C ILE A 405 -1.71 -22.99 -30.54
N GLN A 406 -1.59 -22.06 -31.50
CA GLN A 406 -1.30 -22.37 -32.89
C GLN A 406 0.06 -23.07 -33.04
N GLN A 407 1.10 -22.56 -32.40
CA GLN A 407 2.45 -23.17 -32.42
C GLN A 407 2.44 -24.61 -31.85
N ALA A 408 1.74 -24.83 -30.74
CA ALA A 408 1.62 -26.16 -30.15
C ALA A 408 0.83 -27.12 -31.06
N MET A 409 -0.22 -26.64 -31.75
CA MET A 409 -0.98 -27.42 -32.71
C MET A 409 -0.14 -27.78 -33.94
N ASP A 410 0.60 -26.84 -34.51
CA ASP A 410 1.49 -27.05 -35.67
C ASP A 410 2.61 -28.02 -35.34
N LYS A 411 3.26 -27.88 -34.19
CA LYS A 411 4.33 -28.77 -33.71
C LYS A 411 3.86 -30.21 -33.55
N HIS A 412 2.63 -30.43 -33.12
CA HIS A 412 2.03 -31.75 -32.94
C HIS A 412 1.13 -32.19 -34.11
N LYS A 413 1.26 -31.52 -35.28
CA LYS A 413 0.55 -31.86 -36.53
C LYS A 413 -0.97 -32.03 -36.34
N GLY A 414 -1.57 -31.13 -35.58
CA GLY A 414 -3.01 -31.11 -35.31
C GLY A 414 -3.50 -32.10 -34.23
N VAL A 415 -2.62 -32.82 -33.57
CA VAL A 415 -3.04 -33.78 -32.53
C VAL A 415 -3.33 -33.06 -31.22
N VAL A 416 -4.59 -32.69 -31.01
CA VAL A 416 -5.09 -31.92 -29.85
C VAL A 416 -4.67 -32.51 -28.50
N ALA A 417 -4.64 -33.85 -28.37
CA ALA A 417 -4.25 -34.48 -27.11
C ALA A 417 -2.78 -34.24 -26.71
N LYS A 418 -1.86 -34.14 -27.71
CA LYS A 418 -0.44 -33.88 -27.48
C LYS A 418 -0.22 -32.36 -27.25
N ALA A 419 -0.86 -31.51 -28.03
CA ALA A 419 -0.80 -30.07 -27.84
C ALA A 419 -1.38 -29.64 -26.48
N ALA A 420 -2.50 -30.21 -26.05
CA ALA A 420 -3.07 -29.96 -24.72
C ALA A 420 -2.09 -30.32 -23.59
N ARG A 421 -1.40 -31.47 -23.71
CA ARG A 421 -0.43 -31.92 -22.72
C ARG A 421 0.81 -31.02 -22.65
N GLU A 422 1.27 -30.48 -23.79
CA GLU A 422 2.40 -29.54 -23.85
C GLU A 422 2.01 -28.20 -23.21
N LEU A 423 0.79 -27.72 -23.45
CA LEU A 423 0.26 -26.46 -22.89
C LEU A 423 -0.25 -26.60 -21.44
N GLY A 424 -0.14 -27.76 -20.82
CA GLY A 424 -0.65 -28.02 -19.47
C GLY A 424 -2.17 -27.95 -19.33
N LEU A 425 -2.90 -28.12 -20.45
CA LEU A 425 -4.36 -28.02 -20.51
C LEU A 425 -5.03 -29.41 -20.60
N SER A 426 -6.27 -29.50 -20.12
CA SER A 426 -7.13 -30.64 -20.46
C SER A 426 -7.55 -30.56 -21.94
N ARG A 427 -7.82 -31.70 -22.56
CA ARG A 427 -8.33 -31.78 -23.94
C ARG A 427 -9.54 -30.87 -24.17
N GLN A 428 -10.49 -30.89 -23.24
CA GLN A 428 -11.70 -30.07 -23.31
C GLN A 428 -11.39 -28.58 -23.19
N ALA A 429 -10.43 -28.20 -22.34
CA ALA A 429 -10.01 -26.82 -22.18
C ALA A 429 -9.32 -26.27 -23.45
N LEU A 430 -8.53 -27.09 -24.14
CA LEU A 430 -7.93 -26.70 -25.42
C LEU A 430 -8.96 -26.57 -26.53
N TYR A 431 -9.94 -27.49 -26.64
CA TYR A 431 -11.04 -27.38 -27.63
C TYR A 431 -11.82 -26.09 -27.47
N ARG A 432 -12.23 -25.72 -26.24
CA ARG A 432 -12.94 -24.46 -25.98
C ARG A 432 -12.13 -23.21 -26.38
N ARG A 433 -10.79 -23.26 -26.28
CA ARG A 433 -9.91 -22.17 -26.69
C ARG A 433 -9.72 -22.10 -28.20
N LEU A 434 -9.58 -23.25 -28.86
CA LEU A 434 -9.54 -23.35 -30.33
C LEU A 434 -10.81 -22.78 -30.95
N GLU A 435 -12.01 -23.10 -30.40
CA GLU A 435 -13.28 -22.47 -30.79
C GLU A 435 -13.32 -20.98 -30.52
N LYS A 436 -12.90 -20.55 -29.32
CA LYS A 436 -12.88 -19.12 -28.89
C LYS A 436 -12.01 -18.26 -29.81
N PHE A 437 -10.90 -18.81 -30.31
CA PHE A 437 -9.92 -18.09 -31.13
C PHE A 437 -10.04 -18.39 -32.63
N GLU A 438 -11.12 -19.09 -33.06
CA GLU A 438 -11.38 -19.47 -34.47
C GLU A 438 -10.19 -20.19 -35.13
N LEU A 439 -9.53 -21.10 -34.40
CA LEU A 439 -8.35 -21.85 -34.83
C LEU A 439 -8.67 -23.33 -35.15
N LEU A 440 -9.95 -23.70 -35.26
CA LEU A 440 -10.42 -25.00 -35.65
C LEU A 440 -10.57 -25.09 -37.16
#